data_a007a1593879b933cf65be8ce9886ee5
#
_entry.id   a007a1593879b933cf65be8ce9886ee5
#
_cell.length_a   1.000
_cell.length_b   1.000
_cell.length_c   1.000
_cell.angle_alpha   90.00
_cell.angle_beta   90.00
_cell.angle_gamma   90.00
#
_symmetry.space_group_name_H-M   'P 1'
#
loop_
_entity.id
_entity.type
_entity.pdbx_description
1 polymer ?
#
loop_
_entity_poly.entity_id
_entity_poly.type
_entity_poly.pdbx_seq_one_letter_code
_entity_poly.pdbx_strand_id
1 'polypeptide(L)'
;MGNWTDVVFCLQDPSLLRFLVDIRGADVTDSQLRDDLMTMLIAGHETTAAVLTWCLYCLAQDAPLMQKVCAEIDEVMGAVTDAPSVPDYEQIQKMETVRLCLAEALRLYPEPPILIRRCLEDVPLPSGAGTNEVTLIKGMDVFISVWNLHRHPDCWEEPLKFDPMRFKRPYQNPGVKDWAGYNPDLISGLYPNEVTSDFAFIPFGAGARKCIGDQFAMLEATR
;
A
#
# COMPACT_ATOMS: atom_id res chain seq x y z
N MET A 1 -22.61 -8.53 3.32
CA MET A 1 -21.30 -8.17 2.75
C MET A 1 -21.08 -9.10 1.59
N GLY A 2 -21.33 -8.66 0.37
CA GLY A 2 -21.15 -9.47 -0.85
C GLY A 2 -19.66 -9.60 -1.14
N ASN A 3 -19.25 -10.79 -1.54
CA ASN A 3 -17.87 -11.10 -1.89
C ASN A 3 -17.50 -10.32 -3.18
N TRP A 4 -16.47 -9.51 -3.18
CA TRP A 4 -16.01 -8.74 -4.34
C TRP A 4 -15.68 -9.59 -5.56
N THR A 5 -15.34 -10.87 -5.34
CA THR A 5 -15.12 -11.86 -6.41
C THR A 5 -16.38 -12.16 -7.22
N ASP A 6 -17.56 -12.12 -6.61
CA ASP A 6 -18.80 -12.44 -7.30
C ASP A 6 -19.30 -11.30 -8.21
N VAL A 7 -18.91 -10.06 -7.92
CA VAL A 7 -19.27 -8.89 -8.73
C VAL A 7 -18.45 -8.82 -10.02
N VAL A 8 -17.19 -9.24 -9.99
CA VAL A 8 -16.28 -9.20 -11.15
C VAL A 8 -16.65 -10.25 -12.20
N PHE A 9 -17.20 -11.41 -11.80
CA PHE A 9 -17.54 -12.49 -12.71
C PHE A 9 -18.84 -12.28 -13.50
N CYS A 10 -19.70 -11.35 -13.11
CA CYS A 10 -20.97 -11.08 -13.81
C CYS A 10 -20.90 -10.03 -14.92
N LEU A 11 -19.75 -9.35 -15.10
CA LEU A 11 -19.63 -8.29 -16.09
C LEU A 11 -19.05 -8.83 -17.40
N GLN A 12 -19.79 -8.71 -18.49
CA GLN A 12 -19.30 -9.00 -19.86
C GLN A 12 -18.16 -8.05 -20.29
N ASP A 13 -17.98 -6.93 -19.57
CA ASP A 13 -16.91 -5.94 -19.74
C ASP A 13 -16.42 -5.54 -18.35
N PRO A 14 -15.24 -6.02 -17.89
CA PRO A 14 -14.70 -5.73 -16.56
C PRO A 14 -14.03 -4.35 -16.46
N SER A 15 -14.32 -3.44 -17.38
CA SER A 15 -13.73 -2.11 -17.34
C SER A 15 -14.20 -1.29 -16.13
N LEU A 16 -13.30 -0.45 -15.59
CA LEU A 16 -13.62 0.47 -14.50
C LEU A 16 -14.80 1.40 -14.88
N LEU A 17 -14.85 1.83 -16.14
CA LEU A 17 -15.96 2.64 -16.64
C LEU A 17 -17.31 1.94 -16.47
N ARG A 18 -17.39 0.69 -16.90
CA ARG A 18 -18.63 -0.11 -16.77
C ARG A 18 -19.03 -0.27 -15.31
N PHE A 19 -18.07 -0.59 -14.45
CA PHE A 19 -18.30 -0.73 -13.02
C PHE A 19 -18.85 0.56 -12.38
N LEU A 20 -18.26 1.73 -12.71
CA LEU A 20 -18.75 3.03 -12.22
C LEU A 20 -20.14 3.38 -12.71
N VAL A 21 -20.46 3.09 -13.98
CA VAL A 21 -21.79 3.29 -14.55
C VAL A 21 -22.82 2.40 -13.84
N ASP A 22 -22.51 1.12 -13.63
CA ASP A 22 -23.43 0.16 -13.02
C ASP A 22 -23.69 0.44 -11.53
N ILE A 23 -22.65 0.87 -10.77
CA ILE A 23 -22.82 1.23 -9.35
C ILE A 23 -23.62 2.52 -9.16
N ARG A 24 -23.37 3.52 -10.00
CA ARG A 24 -23.95 4.84 -9.82
C ARG A 24 -25.39 4.94 -10.34
N GLY A 25 -25.79 4.06 -11.25
CA GLY A 25 -27.15 4.05 -11.83
C GLY A 25 -27.44 5.29 -12.71
N ALA A 26 -28.74 5.54 -12.92
CA ALA A 26 -29.21 6.61 -13.81
C ALA A 26 -29.10 8.05 -13.24
N ASP A 27 -28.73 8.19 -11.96
CA ASP A 27 -28.74 9.47 -11.25
C ASP A 27 -27.44 10.28 -11.38
N VAL A 28 -26.46 9.78 -12.14
CA VAL A 28 -25.15 10.42 -12.30
C VAL A 28 -25.09 11.17 -13.63
N THR A 29 -24.63 12.42 -13.56
CA THR A 29 -24.37 13.21 -14.76
C THR A 29 -23.09 12.77 -15.45
N ASP A 30 -23.00 12.96 -16.78
CA ASP A 30 -21.77 12.70 -17.56
C ASP A 30 -20.55 13.45 -17.00
N SER A 31 -20.77 14.66 -16.47
CA SER A 31 -19.71 15.45 -15.83
C SER A 31 -19.17 14.75 -14.59
N GLN A 32 -20.06 14.24 -13.71
CA GLN A 32 -19.62 13.54 -12.51
C GLN A 32 -18.88 12.23 -12.85
N LEU A 33 -19.39 11.48 -13.83
CA LEU A 33 -18.74 10.24 -14.27
C LEU A 33 -17.34 10.51 -14.84
N ARG A 34 -17.20 11.56 -15.66
CA ARG A 34 -15.90 11.99 -16.17
C ARG A 34 -14.95 12.37 -15.03
N ASP A 35 -15.41 13.14 -14.06
CA ASP A 35 -14.57 13.62 -12.95
C ASP A 35 -14.15 12.45 -12.02
N ASP A 36 -15.02 11.47 -11.82
CA ASP A 36 -14.70 10.23 -11.10
C ASP A 36 -13.63 9.40 -11.84
N LEU A 37 -13.79 9.23 -13.17
CA LEU A 37 -12.80 8.52 -14.00
C LEU A 37 -11.45 9.22 -14.02
N MET A 38 -11.43 10.55 -14.15
CA MET A 38 -10.20 11.33 -14.10
C MET A 38 -9.50 11.20 -12.74
N THR A 39 -10.27 11.19 -11.66
CA THR A 39 -9.74 10.98 -10.30
C THR A 39 -9.08 9.61 -10.18
N MET A 40 -9.74 8.56 -10.64
CA MET A 40 -9.18 7.20 -10.61
C MET A 40 -7.94 7.06 -11.49
N LEU A 41 -7.95 7.67 -12.68
CA LEU A 41 -6.80 7.65 -13.60
C LEU A 41 -5.57 8.31 -12.96
N ILE A 42 -5.73 9.51 -12.42
CA ILE A 42 -4.63 10.27 -11.79
C ILE A 42 -4.13 9.50 -10.54
N ALA A 43 -5.05 9.06 -9.69
CA ALA A 43 -4.70 8.38 -8.45
C ALA A 43 -3.96 7.05 -8.69
N GLY A 44 -4.34 6.28 -9.71
CA GLY A 44 -3.73 4.98 -9.99
C GLY A 44 -2.44 5.06 -10.81
N HIS A 45 -2.34 6.02 -11.73
CA HIS A 45 -1.21 6.10 -12.66
C HIS A 45 0.06 6.63 -12.00
N GLU A 46 0.02 7.83 -11.42
CA GLU A 46 1.24 8.51 -10.92
C GLU A 46 1.84 7.80 -9.70
N THR A 47 1.00 7.39 -8.76
CA THR A 47 1.47 6.77 -7.50
C THR A 47 2.11 5.40 -7.77
N THR A 48 1.48 4.56 -8.58
CA THR A 48 2.01 3.23 -8.93
C THR A 48 3.30 3.35 -9.73
N ALA A 49 3.36 4.28 -10.71
CA ALA A 49 4.56 4.53 -11.49
C ALA A 49 5.75 5.00 -10.61
N ALA A 50 5.49 5.86 -9.63
CA ALA A 50 6.52 6.33 -8.69
C ALA A 50 7.06 5.17 -7.85
N VAL A 51 6.19 4.33 -7.30
CA VAL A 51 6.60 3.15 -6.49
C VAL A 51 7.43 2.18 -7.33
N LEU A 52 7.02 1.87 -8.55
CA LEU A 52 7.78 1.02 -9.48
C LEU A 52 9.16 1.61 -9.78
N THR A 53 9.22 2.91 -10.04
CA THR A 53 10.49 3.61 -10.29
C THR A 53 11.45 3.50 -9.11
N TRP A 54 10.97 3.74 -7.89
CA TRP A 54 11.78 3.63 -6.68
C TRP A 54 12.18 2.19 -6.37
N CYS A 55 11.28 1.23 -6.58
CA CYS A 55 11.59 -0.18 -6.41
C CYS A 55 12.71 -0.64 -7.35
N LEU A 56 12.60 -0.33 -8.63
CA LEU A 56 13.63 -0.64 -9.64
C LEU A 56 14.96 0.07 -9.34
N TYR A 57 14.90 1.33 -8.91
CA TYR A 57 16.10 2.06 -8.49
C TYR A 57 16.81 1.35 -7.33
N CYS A 58 16.07 0.96 -6.29
CA CYS A 58 16.65 0.26 -5.13
C CYS A 58 17.21 -1.12 -5.52
N LEU A 59 16.49 -1.88 -6.35
CA LEU A 59 16.95 -3.17 -6.84
C LEU A 59 18.22 -3.04 -7.69
N ALA A 60 18.34 -1.98 -8.48
CA ALA A 60 19.55 -1.73 -9.28
C ALA A 60 20.80 -1.45 -8.43
N GLN A 61 20.64 -1.05 -7.16
CA GLN A 61 21.75 -0.84 -6.22
C GLN A 61 22.15 -2.13 -5.48
N ASP A 62 21.32 -3.19 -5.54
CA ASP A 62 21.53 -4.47 -4.83
C ASP A 62 21.48 -5.64 -5.82
N ALA A 63 22.60 -5.94 -6.46
CA ALA A 63 22.71 -6.99 -7.46
C ALA A 63 22.32 -8.39 -6.91
N PRO A 64 22.70 -8.81 -5.69
CA PRO A 64 22.24 -10.06 -5.11
C PRO A 64 20.73 -10.14 -4.95
N LEU A 65 20.10 -9.07 -4.47
CA LEU A 65 18.65 -9.03 -4.32
C LEU A 65 17.94 -9.02 -5.68
N MET A 66 18.46 -8.28 -6.66
CA MET A 66 17.93 -8.29 -8.03
C MET A 66 17.96 -9.71 -8.62
N GLN A 67 19.08 -10.45 -8.47
CA GLN A 67 19.18 -11.82 -8.94
C GLN A 67 18.15 -12.74 -8.26
N LYS A 68 17.92 -12.55 -6.95
CA LYS A 68 16.90 -13.31 -6.23
C LYS A 68 15.48 -13.03 -6.75
N VAL A 69 15.17 -11.76 -7.03
CA VAL A 69 13.87 -11.35 -7.62
C VAL A 69 13.70 -11.98 -9.01
N CYS A 70 14.71 -11.89 -9.87
CA CYS A 70 14.65 -12.51 -11.19
C CYS A 70 14.46 -14.04 -11.11
N ALA A 71 15.19 -14.71 -10.22
CA ALA A 71 15.04 -16.16 -10.03
C ALA A 71 13.64 -16.56 -9.54
N GLU A 72 13.03 -15.79 -8.64
CA GLU A 72 11.65 -16.02 -8.21
C GLU A 72 10.65 -15.85 -9.37
N ILE A 73 10.84 -14.82 -10.20
CA ILE A 73 10.00 -14.58 -11.37
C ILE A 73 10.15 -15.75 -12.37
N ASP A 74 11.38 -16.16 -12.68
CA ASP A 74 11.65 -17.27 -13.59
C ASP A 74 11.06 -18.59 -13.09
N GLU A 75 11.13 -18.85 -11.78
CA GLU A 75 10.54 -20.03 -11.14
C GLU A 75 9.01 -20.03 -11.26
N VAL A 76 8.37 -18.89 -11.01
CA VAL A 76 6.90 -18.77 -10.98
C VAL A 76 6.33 -18.76 -12.40
N MET A 77 6.98 -18.05 -13.32
CA MET A 77 6.51 -17.90 -14.71
C MET A 77 6.86 -19.09 -15.59
N GLY A 78 7.85 -19.89 -15.20
CA GLY A 78 8.40 -20.97 -16.03
C GLY A 78 9.31 -20.45 -17.14
N ALA A 79 9.75 -21.35 -18.01
CA ALA A 79 10.62 -20.99 -19.12
C ALA A 79 9.93 -19.96 -20.03
N VAL A 80 10.66 -18.87 -20.33
CA VAL A 80 10.19 -17.84 -21.26
C VAL A 80 9.89 -18.50 -22.60
N THR A 81 8.61 -18.54 -22.97
CA THR A 81 8.15 -18.87 -24.31
C THR A 81 8.17 -17.62 -25.18
N ASP A 82 8.09 -17.77 -26.50
CA ASP A 82 8.22 -16.68 -27.49
C ASP A 82 7.19 -15.53 -27.34
N ALA A 83 6.22 -15.64 -26.43
CA ALA A 83 5.27 -14.59 -26.11
C ALA A 83 5.38 -14.20 -24.63
N PRO A 84 5.45 -12.89 -24.31
CA PRO A 84 5.41 -12.43 -22.93
C PRO A 84 4.09 -12.88 -22.29
N SER A 85 4.19 -13.77 -21.31
CA SER A 85 3.03 -14.20 -20.52
C SER A 85 2.82 -13.22 -19.38
N VAL A 86 1.56 -12.83 -19.17
CA VAL A 86 1.16 -12.00 -18.04
C VAL A 86 0.82 -12.92 -16.88
N PRO A 87 1.40 -12.71 -15.67
CA PRO A 87 1.10 -13.58 -14.54
C PRO A 87 -0.38 -13.50 -14.14
N ASP A 88 -0.93 -14.65 -13.81
CA ASP A 88 -2.26 -14.73 -13.20
C ASP A 88 -2.19 -14.43 -11.69
N TYR A 89 -3.37 -14.39 -11.04
CA TYR A 89 -3.46 -14.07 -9.62
C TYR A 89 -2.71 -15.06 -8.71
N GLU A 90 -2.73 -16.35 -9.03
CA GLU A 90 -2.02 -17.38 -8.24
C GLU A 90 -0.50 -17.23 -8.38
N GLN A 91 -0.03 -16.89 -9.57
CA GLN A 91 1.38 -16.60 -9.82
C GLN A 91 1.83 -15.34 -9.07
N ILE A 92 1.04 -14.27 -9.11
CA ILE A 92 1.31 -13.04 -8.33
C ILE A 92 1.40 -13.35 -6.84
N GLN A 93 0.53 -14.20 -6.31
CA GLN A 93 0.61 -14.59 -4.90
C GLN A 93 1.92 -15.33 -4.55
N LYS A 94 2.50 -16.08 -5.47
CA LYS A 94 3.78 -16.80 -5.28
C LYS A 94 5.00 -15.89 -5.37
N MET A 95 4.91 -14.73 -6.02
CA MET A 95 5.99 -13.74 -6.14
C MET A 95 6.17 -12.92 -4.85
N GLU A 96 6.52 -13.60 -3.77
CA GLU A 96 6.60 -12.98 -2.44
C GLU A 96 7.74 -11.96 -2.36
N THR A 97 8.93 -12.28 -2.89
CA THR A 97 10.09 -11.38 -2.84
C THR A 97 9.80 -10.09 -3.62
N VAL A 98 9.16 -10.19 -4.79
CA VAL A 98 8.72 -9.01 -5.58
C VAL A 98 7.82 -8.11 -4.75
N ARG A 99 6.78 -8.69 -4.14
CA ARG A 99 5.80 -7.92 -3.32
C ARG A 99 6.45 -7.28 -2.09
N LEU A 100 7.42 -7.95 -1.46
CA LEU A 100 8.16 -7.38 -0.33
C LEU A 100 9.10 -6.25 -0.78
N CYS A 101 9.67 -6.33 -1.99
CA CYS A 101 10.45 -5.22 -2.56
C CYS A 101 9.57 -4.00 -2.82
N LEU A 102 8.35 -4.18 -3.34
CA LEU A 102 7.38 -3.11 -3.51
C LEU A 102 6.96 -2.49 -2.16
N ALA A 103 6.69 -3.33 -1.15
CA ALA A 103 6.37 -2.86 0.20
C ALA A 103 7.52 -2.04 0.82
N GLU A 104 8.76 -2.45 0.63
CA GLU A 104 9.93 -1.72 1.13
C GLU A 104 10.17 -0.42 0.35
N ALA A 105 9.90 -0.40 -0.95
CA ALA A 105 9.89 0.83 -1.73
C ALA A 105 8.83 1.81 -1.21
N LEU A 106 7.62 1.34 -0.94
CA LEU A 106 6.55 2.14 -0.32
C LEU A 106 6.93 2.63 1.09
N ARG A 107 7.72 1.87 1.84
CA ARG A 107 8.20 2.31 3.15
C ARG A 107 9.22 3.45 3.01
N LEU A 108 10.20 3.29 2.14
CA LEU A 108 11.25 4.30 1.94
C LEU A 108 10.76 5.51 1.14
N TYR A 109 9.87 5.31 0.18
CA TYR A 109 9.39 6.33 -0.75
C TYR A 109 7.86 6.30 -0.83
N PRO A 110 7.16 6.64 0.29
CA PRO A 110 5.70 6.61 0.33
C PRO A 110 5.09 7.70 -0.57
N GLU A 111 4.04 7.33 -1.29
CA GLU A 111 3.26 8.23 -2.11
C GLU A 111 1.77 8.22 -1.68
N PRO A 112 1.26 9.32 -1.13
CA PRO A 112 1.93 10.59 -0.80
C PRO A 112 2.76 10.51 0.49
N PRO A 113 3.83 11.33 0.62
CA PRO A 113 4.68 11.35 1.82
C PRO A 113 4.02 11.98 3.05
N ILE A 114 2.91 12.72 2.85
CA ILE A 114 2.15 13.40 3.90
C ILE A 114 0.66 13.21 3.66
N LEU A 115 -0.05 12.78 4.70
CA LEU A 115 -1.52 12.76 4.71
C LEU A 115 -2.04 13.98 5.45
N ILE A 116 -3.06 14.63 4.90
CA ILE A 116 -3.67 15.82 5.48
C ILE A 116 -5.09 15.50 5.88
N ARG A 117 -5.48 15.91 7.10
CA ARG A 117 -6.84 15.80 7.62
C ARG A 117 -7.27 17.13 8.24
N ARG A 118 -8.55 17.43 8.16
CA ARG A 118 -9.15 18.58 8.87
C ARG A 118 -10.11 18.08 9.92
N CYS A 119 -9.99 18.58 11.15
CA CYS A 119 -10.90 18.25 12.24
C CYS A 119 -12.27 18.91 11.99
N LEU A 120 -13.32 18.10 11.94
CA LEU A 120 -14.70 18.57 11.78
C LEU A 120 -15.36 18.89 13.14
N GLU A 121 -14.79 18.37 14.22
CA GLU A 121 -15.17 18.59 15.62
C GLU A 121 -13.91 18.52 16.49
N ASP A 122 -14.03 18.85 17.76
CA ASP A 122 -12.94 18.70 18.71
C ASP A 122 -12.68 17.21 18.97
N VAL A 123 -11.44 16.77 18.79
CA VAL A 123 -11.02 15.37 18.94
C VAL A 123 -10.00 15.28 20.05
N PRO A 124 -10.37 14.75 21.24
CA PRO A 124 -9.37 14.46 22.26
C PRO A 124 -8.52 13.27 21.84
N LEU A 125 -7.21 13.44 21.85
CA LEU A 125 -6.25 12.35 21.67
C LEU A 125 -5.93 11.79 23.05
N PRO A 126 -5.97 10.46 23.22
CA PRO A 126 -5.57 9.84 24.46
C PRO A 126 -4.08 10.12 24.75
N SER A 127 -3.74 10.26 26.02
CA SER A 127 -2.34 10.28 26.42
C SER A 127 -1.68 8.94 26.08
N GLY A 128 -0.61 8.98 25.31
CA GLY A 128 0.16 7.80 24.92
C GLY A 128 1.61 8.17 24.64
N ALA A 129 2.51 7.19 24.73
CA ALA A 129 3.91 7.31 24.33
C ALA A 129 4.63 8.58 24.82
N GLY A 130 4.37 9.04 26.04
CA GLY A 130 5.05 10.21 26.64
C GLY A 130 4.47 11.57 26.26
N THR A 131 3.33 11.62 25.58
CA THR A 131 2.61 12.87 25.30
C THR A 131 1.52 13.13 26.35
N ASN A 132 1.32 14.40 26.70
CA ASN A 132 0.17 14.82 27.49
C ASN A 132 -1.12 14.69 26.67
N GLU A 133 -2.28 14.68 27.33
CA GLU A 133 -3.59 14.80 26.65
C GLU A 133 -3.58 16.03 25.74
N VAL A 134 -3.91 15.82 24.47
CA VAL A 134 -4.00 16.88 23.47
C VAL A 134 -5.38 16.83 22.83
N THR A 135 -6.05 17.97 22.73
CA THR A 135 -7.28 18.08 21.98
C THR A 135 -7.00 18.78 20.65
N LEU A 136 -7.28 18.09 19.55
CA LEU A 136 -7.32 18.70 18.23
C LEU A 136 -8.61 19.48 18.09
N ILE A 137 -8.52 20.79 17.92
CA ILE A 137 -9.70 21.66 17.84
C ILE A 137 -10.32 21.63 16.44
N LYS A 138 -11.64 21.79 16.38
CA LYS A 138 -12.41 21.94 15.15
C LYS A 138 -11.77 22.98 14.21
N GLY A 139 -11.61 22.60 12.93
CA GLY A 139 -10.99 23.44 11.91
C GLY A 139 -9.46 23.33 11.82
N MET A 140 -8.82 22.63 12.77
CA MET A 140 -7.37 22.39 12.72
C MET A 140 -7.03 21.43 11.57
N ASP A 141 -5.95 21.73 10.84
CA ASP A 141 -5.36 20.82 9.86
C ASP A 141 -4.28 19.98 10.55
N VAL A 142 -4.39 18.66 10.36
CA VAL A 142 -3.48 17.65 10.91
C VAL A 142 -2.65 17.07 9.77
N PHE A 143 -1.34 17.15 9.89
CA PHE A 143 -0.37 16.59 8.95
C PHE A 143 0.24 15.33 9.52
N ILE A 144 0.02 14.20 8.87
CA ILE A 144 0.61 12.91 9.24
C ILE A 144 1.77 12.66 8.26
N SER A 145 2.99 12.78 8.75
CA SER A 145 4.19 12.54 7.93
C SER A 145 4.46 11.04 7.81
N VAL A 146 3.94 10.43 6.76
CA VAL A 146 4.19 9.02 6.42
C VAL A 146 5.68 8.79 6.18
N TRP A 147 6.33 9.74 5.51
CA TRP A 147 7.77 9.73 5.27
C TRP A 147 8.61 9.59 6.53
N ASN A 148 8.31 10.37 7.58
CA ASN A 148 9.03 10.29 8.85
C ASN A 148 8.65 9.04 9.63
N LEU A 149 7.38 8.67 9.66
CA LEU A 149 6.89 7.48 10.35
C LEU A 149 7.57 6.21 9.83
N HIS A 150 7.61 6.05 8.51
CA HIS A 150 8.21 4.89 7.87
C HIS A 150 9.74 4.82 7.98
N ARG A 151 10.37 5.89 8.48
CA ARG A 151 11.82 5.98 8.72
C ARG A 151 12.18 6.22 10.18
N HIS A 152 11.18 6.12 11.06
CA HIS A 152 11.42 6.38 12.47
C HIS A 152 12.26 5.28 13.10
N PRO A 153 13.41 5.58 13.75
CA PRO A 153 14.32 4.56 14.29
C PRO A 153 13.69 3.74 15.43
N ASP A 154 12.70 4.29 16.10
CA ASP A 154 11.98 3.57 17.15
C ASP A 154 11.09 2.44 16.58
N CYS A 155 10.61 2.61 15.35
CA CYS A 155 9.73 1.65 14.68
C CYS A 155 10.45 0.74 13.67
N TRP A 156 11.65 1.13 13.23
CA TRP A 156 12.37 0.44 12.14
C TRP A 156 13.85 0.28 12.46
N GLU A 157 14.33 -0.96 12.46
CA GLU A 157 15.75 -1.26 12.51
C GLU A 157 16.41 -0.86 11.19
N GLU A 158 17.59 -0.21 11.23
CA GLU A 158 18.28 0.32 10.04
C GLU A 158 17.29 1.05 9.09
N PRO A 159 16.58 2.12 9.54
CA PRO A 159 15.40 2.65 8.87
C PRO A 159 15.64 3.18 7.46
N LEU A 160 16.89 3.51 7.10
CA LEU A 160 17.23 4.02 5.77
C LEU A 160 17.72 2.94 4.79
N LYS A 161 17.92 1.72 5.28
CA LYS A 161 18.35 0.60 4.45
C LYS A 161 17.17 -0.01 3.72
N PHE A 162 17.34 -0.29 2.43
CA PHE A 162 16.40 -1.09 1.65
C PHE A 162 16.60 -2.56 2.00
N ASP A 163 15.75 -3.11 2.84
CA ASP A 163 15.76 -4.50 3.27
C ASP A 163 14.33 -5.10 3.21
N PRO A 164 13.89 -5.60 2.06
CA PRO A 164 12.57 -6.21 1.91
C PRO A 164 12.34 -7.40 2.85
N MET A 165 13.43 -8.08 3.27
CA MET A 165 13.33 -9.23 4.16
C MET A 165 12.99 -8.86 5.59
N ARG A 166 13.00 -7.56 5.95
CA ARG A 166 12.50 -7.10 7.26
C ARG A 166 11.07 -7.52 7.51
N PHE A 167 10.25 -7.54 6.47
CA PHE A 167 8.84 -7.92 6.55
C PHE A 167 8.60 -9.43 6.81
N LYS A 168 9.65 -10.25 6.82
CA LYS A 168 9.59 -11.67 7.24
C LYS A 168 9.96 -11.87 8.70
N ARG A 169 10.38 -10.83 9.40
CA ARG A 169 10.88 -10.91 10.78
C ARG A 169 10.01 -10.07 11.70
N PRO A 170 9.53 -10.62 12.82
CA PRO A 170 8.88 -9.79 13.82
C PRO A 170 9.89 -8.77 14.37
N TYR A 171 9.41 -7.57 14.65
CA TYR A 171 10.21 -6.52 15.26
C TYR A 171 9.42 -5.78 16.32
N GLN A 172 10.02 -5.59 17.48
CA GLN A 172 9.48 -4.82 18.58
C GLN A 172 10.61 -4.03 19.22
N ASN A 173 10.35 -2.77 19.55
CA ASN A 173 11.27 -1.94 20.32
C ASN A 173 10.75 -1.76 21.74
N PRO A 174 11.38 -2.41 22.76
CA PRO A 174 10.95 -2.29 24.14
C PRO A 174 11.03 -0.86 24.72
N GLY A 175 11.77 0.02 24.05
CA GLY A 175 11.87 1.45 24.41
C GLY A 175 10.62 2.25 24.02
N VAL A 176 9.79 1.73 23.12
CA VAL A 176 8.56 2.39 22.67
C VAL A 176 7.39 1.80 23.41
N LYS A 177 6.93 2.55 24.41
CA LYS A 177 5.79 2.11 25.23
C LYS A 177 4.50 2.11 24.41
N ASP A 178 3.65 1.13 24.64
CA ASP A 178 2.31 1.00 24.04
C ASP A 178 2.30 0.75 22.52
N TRP A 179 3.44 0.45 21.89
CA TRP A 179 3.52 -0.01 20.51
C TRP A 179 3.71 -1.53 20.46
N ALA A 180 2.79 -2.24 19.79
CA ALA A 180 2.84 -3.70 19.71
C ALA A 180 3.95 -4.25 18.81
N GLY A 181 4.52 -3.41 17.94
CA GLY A 181 5.57 -3.81 17.01
C GLY A 181 5.03 -4.31 15.68
N TYR A 182 5.94 -4.86 14.88
CA TYR A 182 5.63 -5.49 13.60
C TYR A 182 5.53 -7.02 13.76
N ASN A 183 4.43 -7.60 13.29
CA ASN A 183 4.21 -9.04 13.28
C ASN A 183 3.83 -9.56 11.88
N PRO A 184 4.71 -10.34 11.20
CA PRO A 184 4.44 -10.89 9.87
C PRO A 184 3.27 -11.89 9.84
N ASP A 185 2.94 -12.55 10.96
CA ASP A 185 1.84 -13.52 11.02
C ASP A 185 0.45 -12.87 10.83
N LEU A 186 0.39 -11.54 10.92
CA LEU A 186 -0.83 -10.77 10.68
C LEU A 186 -1.02 -10.37 9.21
N ILE A 187 -0.12 -10.72 8.31
CA ILE A 187 -0.25 -10.43 6.88
C ILE A 187 -1.41 -11.26 6.32
N SER A 188 -2.45 -10.59 5.85
CA SER A 188 -3.66 -11.23 5.31
C SER A 188 -3.91 -10.92 3.83
N GLY A 189 -2.99 -10.24 3.14
CA GLY A 189 -3.15 -9.80 1.75
C GLY A 189 -1.85 -9.83 0.98
N LEU A 190 -1.78 -9.03 -0.08
CA LEU A 190 -0.62 -8.97 -0.97
C LEU A 190 0.58 -8.23 -0.38
N TYR A 191 0.40 -7.50 0.72
CA TYR A 191 1.43 -6.69 1.36
C TYR A 191 1.19 -6.57 2.87
N PRO A 192 2.24 -6.30 3.68
CA PRO A 192 2.05 -5.91 5.07
C PRO A 192 1.28 -4.58 5.12
N ASN A 193 0.23 -4.54 5.91
CA ASN A 193 -0.63 -3.36 6.05
C ASN A 193 -0.47 -2.68 7.42
N GLU A 194 -1.30 -1.68 7.70
CA GLU A 194 -1.29 -0.93 8.95
C GLU A 194 -1.47 -1.78 10.20
N VAL A 195 -2.23 -2.89 10.11
CA VAL A 195 -2.48 -3.79 11.24
C VAL A 195 -1.24 -4.60 11.61
N THR A 196 -0.47 -5.03 10.60
CA THR A 196 0.73 -5.85 10.81
C THR A 196 1.83 -5.13 11.58
N SER A 197 1.83 -3.81 11.57
CA SER A 197 2.85 -2.93 12.16
C SER A 197 2.34 -2.07 13.30
N ASP A 198 1.12 -2.31 13.76
CA ASP A 198 0.45 -1.44 14.72
C ASP A 198 0.58 0.05 14.32
N PHE A 199 0.16 0.33 13.08
CA PHE A 199 0.17 1.64 12.42
C PHE A 199 1.55 2.28 12.15
N ALA A 200 2.66 1.59 12.37
CA ALA A 200 3.98 2.11 11.99
C ALA A 200 4.23 2.04 10.47
N PHE A 201 3.43 1.25 9.73
CA PHE A 201 3.48 1.14 8.26
C PHE A 201 2.10 1.39 7.67
N ILE A 202 1.91 2.56 7.08
CA ILE A 202 0.63 3.02 6.54
C ILE A 202 0.76 3.51 5.08
N PRO A 203 1.31 2.69 4.17
CA PRO A 203 1.63 3.12 2.80
C PRO A 203 0.39 3.57 2.02
N PHE A 204 -0.76 3.00 2.34
CA PHE A 204 -2.05 3.33 1.73
C PHE A 204 -2.97 4.11 2.68
N GLY A 205 -2.41 4.69 3.75
CA GLY A 205 -3.19 5.29 4.82
C GLY A 205 -3.83 4.24 5.73
N ALA A 206 -4.81 4.68 6.54
CA ALA A 206 -5.50 3.83 7.49
C ALA A 206 -6.91 4.33 7.78
N GLY A 207 -7.74 3.47 8.41
CA GLY A 207 -9.11 3.79 8.81
C GLY A 207 -10.07 3.97 7.65
N ALA A 208 -11.16 4.69 7.88
CA ALA A 208 -12.25 4.87 6.91
C ALA A 208 -11.86 5.65 5.64
N ARG A 209 -10.69 6.28 5.63
CA ARG A 209 -10.15 7.05 4.49
C ARG A 209 -8.90 6.42 3.90
N LYS A 210 -8.67 5.13 4.18
CA LYS A 210 -7.64 4.33 3.53
C LYS A 210 -7.84 4.31 2.02
N CYS A 211 -6.76 4.16 1.26
CA CYS A 211 -6.82 4.01 -0.19
C CYS A 211 -7.72 2.83 -0.57
N ILE A 212 -8.66 3.06 -1.47
CA ILE A 212 -9.55 2.01 -1.99
C ILE A 212 -8.84 1.08 -2.97
N GLY A 213 -7.77 1.57 -3.60
CA GLY A 213 -7.01 0.85 -4.63
C GLY A 213 -5.78 0.10 -4.10
N ASP A 214 -5.63 -0.12 -2.80
CA ASP A 214 -4.42 -0.74 -2.21
C ASP A 214 -4.10 -2.12 -2.79
N GLN A 215 -5.08 -3.01 -2.88
CA GLN A 215 -4.91 -4.35 -3.45
C GLN A 215 -4.69 -4.29 -4.97
N PHE A 216 -5.42 -3.40 -5.66
CA PHE A 216 -5.27 -3.20 -7.10
C PHE A 216 -3.87 -2.71 -7.44
N ALA A 217 -3.36 -1.70 -6.72
CA ALA A 217 -2.01 -1.17 -6.92
C ALA A 217 -0.93 -2.23 -6.71
N MET A 218 -1.07 -3.06 -5.68
CA MET A 218 -0.12 -4.15 -5.43
C MET A 218 -0.18 -5.25 -6.49
N LEU A 219 -1.37 -5.59 -6.97
CA LEU A 219 -1.54 -6.53 -8.09
C LEU A 219 -0.89 -6.00 -9.37
N GLU A 220 -1.18 -4.75 -9.72
CA GLU A 220 -0.67 -4.11 -10.93
C GLU A 220 0.85 -3.95 -10.89
N ALA A 221 1.39 -3.51 -9.76
CA ALA A 221 2.83 -3.33 -9.61
C ALA A 221 3.63 -4.65 -9.58
N THR A 222 2.99 -5.76 -9.20
CA THR A 222 3.62 -7.09 -9.20
C THR A 222 3.56 -7.76 -10.58
N ARG A 223 2.58 -7.37 -11.40
CA ARG A 223 2.33 -7.90 -12.74
C ARG A 223 3.36 -7.45 -13.77
#